data_4d6022f0fe960df66f375ccb4899051b
#
_entry.id   4d6022f0fe960df66f375ccb4899051b
#
_cell.length_a   1.000
_cell.length_b   1.000
_cell.length_c   1.000
_cell.angle_alpha   90.00
_cell.angle_beta   90.00
_cell.angle_gamma   90.00
#
_symmetry.space_group_name_H-M   'P 1'
#
loop_
_entity.id
_entity.type
_entity.pdbx_description
1 polymer ?
#
loop_
_entity_poly.entity_id
_entity_poly.type
_entity_poly.pdbx_seq_one_letter_code
_entity_poly.pdbx_strand_id
1 'polypeptide(L)'
;ERGGGEGGGNEPELREDDVVQPVAGILDVLDNYAFVRTSGYLAGPNDVYVSMNMVRKNGLRRGDAVTGAVRVAKEGDGGGQNSRQKFNPLVRLDSVNGGPVEDARKRPEFGKLTPLYPNQRLRLETTPEKLTTRVIDLIMPIGKGQRALIVSPPKAGKTTIMQDIANAITRNNPECHLMVVLVDERPEEVTDMQRSVKGEVIASTFDRPPSDHTQAAELAIERAKRLVEQGKDVVVLLDSITRLGRAYNNASPASGRILSGGVDSTALYPPKRFLGAARNIEFGGSLTIIATAMVETGSTGDTVILEEFKGTGNAELKLDRKIAERRVFPAVDVNPSGTRKDELLLSADEFAIVHKLRRVLSGLDSHQAIDLLMSQLRKTKTNYEF
;
A
#
# COMPACT_ATOMS: atom_id res chain seq x y z
N GLU A 1 -17.15 50.41 1.77
CA GLU A 1 -16.02 50.27 0.84
C GLU A 1 -14.83 49.70 1.55
N ARG A 2 -14.66 48.38 1.59
CA ARG A 2 -13.39 47.74 1.88
C ARG A 2 -13.30 46.46 1.04
N GLY A 3 -12.48 46.52 -0.01
CA GLY A 3 -12.17 45.40 -0.84
C GLY A 3 -11.36 44.38 -0.08
N GLY A 4 -11.83 43.13 -0.06
CA GLY A 4 -11.09 41.98 0.37
C GLY A 4 -10.04 41.61 -0.69
N GLY A 5 -8.76 41.76 -0.36
CA GLY A 5 -7.68 41.28 -1.22
C GLY A 5 -7.61 39.75 -1.16
N GLU A 6 -7.95 39.10 -2.23
CA GLU A 6 -7.62 37.70 -2.46
C GLU A 6 -6.11 37.59 -2.61
N GLY A 7 -5.44 36.93 -1.68
CA GLY A 7 -4.04 36.57 -1.76
C GLY A 7 -3.83 35.51 -2.82
N GLY A 8 -3.86 35.88 -4.08
CA GLY A 8 -3.40 35.04 -5.17
C GLY A 8 -1.89 34.94 -5.09
N GLY A 9 -1.36 33.77 -4.70
CA GLY A 9 0.05 33.51 -4.83
C GLY A 9 0.45 33.62 -6.30
N ASN A 10 1.24 34.61 -6.62
CA ASN A 10 1.76 34.80 -7.97
C ASN A 10 2.53 33.55 -8.40
N GLU A 11 2.19 33.02 -9.58
CA GLU A 11 3.03 32.01 -10.23
C GLU A 11 4.45 32.61 -10.37
N PRO A 12 5.49 31.81 -10.07
CA PRO A 12 6.86 32.26 -10.28
C PRO A 12 7.10 32.44 -11.77
N GLU A 13 7.30 33.69 -12.20
CA GLU A 13 7.62 34.01 -13.58
C GLU A 13 9.08 33.68 -13.87
N LEU A 14 9.32 33.03 -15.01
CA LEU A 14 10.67 32.80 -15.54
C LEU A 14 11.25 34.12 -16.03
N ARG A 15 12.43 34.49 -15.50
CA ARG A 15 13.23 35.61 -16.00
C ARG A 15 14.29 35.06 -16.96
N GLU A 16 14.69 35.83 -17.95
CA GLU A 16 15.70 35.44 -18.95
C GLU A 16 17.03 34.96 -18.34
N ASP A 17 17.34 35.41 -17.15
CA ASP A 17 18.58 35.08 -16.42
C ASP A 17 18.43 33.88 -15.46
N ASP A 18 17.25 33.27 -15.34
CA ASP A 18 17.03 32.19 -14.40
C ASP A 18 17.65 30.88 -14.89
N VAL A 19 18.38 30.22 -14.00
CA VAL A 19 18.89 28.87 -14.24
C VAL A 19 17.81 27.89 -13.87
N VAL A 20 17.42 27.04 -14.81
CA VAL A 20 16.43 25.98 -14.59
C VAL A 20 17.09 24.62 -14.67
N GLN A 21 16.61 23.70 -13.83
CA GLN A 21 17.04 22.29 -13.84
C GLN A 21 15.83 21.37 -13.99
N PRO A 22 15.96 20.22 -14.67
CA PRO A 22 14.91 19.26 -14.73
C PRO A 22 14.66 18.63 -13.36
N VAL A 23 13.40 18.32 -13.08
CA VAL A 23 12.99 17.65 -11.85
C VAL A 23 11.91 16.62 -12.17
N ALA A 24 11.90 15.53 -11.41
CA ALA A 24 10.87 14.51 -11.45
C ALA A 24 10.59 14.02 -10.03
N GLY A 25 9.37 13.67 -9.75
CA GLY A 25 8.98 13.14 -8.44
C GLY A 25 7.48 12.98 -8.28
N ILE A 26 7.09 12.65 -7.07
CA ILE A 26 5.68 12.45 -6.71
C ILE A 26 5.14 13.72 -6.07
N LEU A 27 4.01 14.18 -6.58
CA LEU A 27 3.35 15.37 -6.06
C LEU A 27 2.63 15.06 -4.76
N ASP A 28 2.96 15.83 -3.74
CA ASP A 28 2.28 15.81 -2.45
C ASP A 28 1.52 17.13 -2.28
N VAL A 29 0.19 17.05 -2.26
CA VAL A 29 -0.68 18.22 -2.12
C VAL A 29 -1.17 18.27 -0.68
N LEU A 30 -0.83 19.35 0.01
CA LEU A 30 -1.23 19.64 1.38
C LEU A 30 -2.35 20.71 1.35
N ASP A 31 -2.82 21.14 2.51
CA ASP A 31 -4.00 22.02 2.58
C ASP A 31 -3.85 23.31 1.76
N ASN A 32 -2.71 24.00 1.87
CA ASN A 32 -2.49 25.31 1.25
C ASN A 32 -1.28 25.36 0.32
N TYR A 33 -0.55 24.26 0.14
CA TYR A 33 0.66 24.22 -0.65
C TYR A 33 0.93 22.81 -1.16
N ALA A 34 1.78 22.70 -2.15
CA ALA A 34 2.16 21.43 -2.75
C ALA A 34 3.66 21.35 -2.96
N PHE A 35 4.18 20.11 -2.95
CA PHE A 35 5.58 19.81 -3.20
C PHE A 35 5.73 18.64 -4.15
N VAL A 36 6.75 18.68 -4.99
CA VAL A 36 7.26 17.48 -5.66
C VAL A 36 8.28 16.85 -4.72
N ARG A 37 8.00 15.64 -4.25
CA ARG A 37 8.93 14.87 -3.43
C ARG A 37 9.98 14.25 -4.34
N THR A 38 11.24 14.64 -4.17
CA THR A 38 12.33 14.24 -5.05
C THR A 38 13.15 13.07 -4.51
N SER A 39 13.00 12.75 -3.22
CA SER A 39 13.71 11.68 -2.53
C SER A 39 12.78 10.54 -2.12
N GLY A 40 11.81 10.18 -2.98
CA GLY A 40 10.83 9.14 -2.72
C GLY A 40 9.49 9.69 -2.22
N TYR A 41 8.98 9.15 -1.11
CA TYR A 41 7.63 9.44 -0.58
C TYR A 41 7.65 10.25 0.72
N LEU A 42 8.82 10.66 1.17
CA LEU A 42 8.99 11.47 2.37
C LEU A 42 9.52 12.86 2.03
N ALA A 43 9.23 13.82 2.91
CA ALA A 43 9.76 15.16 2.80
C ALA A 43 11.29 15.13 2.83
N GLY A 44 11.91 15.89 1.95
CA GLY A 44 13.36 16.00 1.84
C GLY A 44 13.82 17.42 1.56
N PRO A 45 15.13 17.69 1.72
CA PRO A 45 15.68 19.05 1.59
C PRO A 45 15.66 19.59 0.16
N ASN A 46 15.57 18.72 -0.84
CA ASN A 46 15.55 19.07 -2.26
C ASN A 46 14.16 19.02 -2.87
N ASP A 47 13.11 18.97 -2.05
CA ASP A 47 11.73 19.01 -2.53
C ASP A 47 11.46 20.34 -3.24
N VAL A 48 10.59 20.30 -4.23
CA VAL A 48 10.29 21.43 -5.10
C VAL A 48 8.91 21.96 -4.79
N TYR A 49 8.82 23.25 -4.50
CA TYR A 49 7.55 23.93 -4.24
C TYR A 49 6.72 24.04 -5.50
N VAL A 50 5.44 23.73 -5.40
CA VAL A 50 4.44 23.87 -6.49
C VAL A 50 3.32 24.78 -6.02
N SER A 51 3.05 25.85 -6.77
CA SER A 51 1.96 26.77 -6.42
C SER A 51 0.60 26.09 -6.51
N MET A 52 -0.32 26.45 -5.63
CA MET A 52 -1.70 25.93 -5.71
C MET A 52 -2.42 26.36 -6.98
N ASN A 53 -2.03 27.48 -7.56
CA ASN A 53 -2.54 27.91 -8.86
C ASN A 53 -2.14 26.93 -9.97
N MET A 54 -0.89 26.48 -10.00
CA MET A 54 -0.41 25.46 -10.94
C MET A 54 -1.14 24.12 -10.74
N VAL A 55 -1.37 23.71 -9.49
CA VAL A 55 -2.15 22.50 -9.15
C VAL A 55 -3.56 22.59 -9.72
N ARG A 56 -4.27 23.67 -9.48
CA ARG A 56 -5.66 23.87 -9.94
C ARG A 56 -5.76 23.99 -11.46
N LYS A 57 -4.88 24.79 -12.04
CA LYS A 57 -4.86 25.06 -13.49
C LYS A 57 -4.64 23.79 -14.30
N ASN A 58 -3.81 22.88 -13.81
CA ASN A 58 -3.44 21.66 -14.52
C ASN A 58 -4.20 20.41 -14.04
N GLY A 59 -5.13 20.56 -13.12
CA GLY A 59 -5.91 19.44 -12.58
C GLY A 59 -5.04 18.38 -11.88
N LEU A 60 -3.99 18.83 -11.20
CA LEU A 60 -3.06 17.94 -10.50
C LEU A 60 -3.69 17.38 -9.23
N ARG A 61 -3.30 16.16 -8.89
CA ARG A 61 -3.78 15.44 -7.70
C ARG A 61 -2.60 14.90 -6.91
N ARG A 62 -2.81 14.76 -5.61
CA ARG A 62 -1.86 14.09 -4.73
C ARG A 62 -1.54 12.70 -5.28
N GLY A 63 -0.24 12.36 -5.35
CA GLY A 63 0.20 11.08 -5.89
C GLY A 63 0.52 11.10 -7.39
N ASP A 64 0.32 12.20 -8.09
CA ASP A 64 0.74 12.33 -9.49
C ASP A 64 2.26 12.25 -9.58
N ALA A 65 2.77 11.46 -10.53
CA ALA A 65 4.18 11.50 -10.91
C ALA A 65 4.36 12.60 -11.96
N VAL A 66 5.11 13.61 -11.61
CA VAL A 66 5.29 14.79 -12.47
C VAL A 66 6.74 14.97 -12.88
N THR A 67 6.94 15.50 -14.08
CA THR A 67 8.25 16.00 -14.54
C THR A 67 8.11 17.46 -14.92
N GLY A 68 9.16 18.21 -14.73
CA GLY A 68 9.17 19.63 -15.05
C GLY A 68 10.53 20.26 -14.85
N ALA A 69 10.54 21.58 -14.69
CA ALA A 69 11.74 22.34 -14.44
C ALA A 69 11.58 23.17 -13.17
N VAL A 70 12.63 23.17 -12.37
CA VAL A 70 12.74 23.96 -11.15
C VAL A 70 13.70 25.13 -11.38
N ARG A 71 13.35 26.29 -10.81
CA ARG A 71 14.24 27.43 -10.81
C ARG A 71 15.24 27.31 -9.67
N VAL A 72 16.53 27.35 -10.00
CA VAL A 72 17.61 27.29 -9.03
C VAL A 72 18.09 28.69 -8.73
N ALA A 73 18.26 29.02 -7.45
CA ALA A 73 18.84 30.31 -7.03
C ALA A 73 20.28 30.47 -7.53
N LYS A 74 20.62 31.64 -8.07
CA LYS A 74 22.01 31.96 -8.46
C LYS A 74 22.91 32.06 -7.23
N GLU A 75 24.15 31.58 -7.35
CA GLU A 75 25.18 31.88 -6.36
C GLU A 75 25.34 33.41 -6.24
N GLY A 76 25.07 33.95 -5.04
CA GLY A 76 25.15 35.38 -4.76
C GLY A 76 23.87 36.04 -4.29
N ASP A 77 22.70 35.44 -4.54
CA ASP A 77 21.40 35.94 -4.04
C ASP A 77 21.10 35.52 -2.60
N GLY A 78 22.06 34.94 -1.90
CA GLY A 78 21.93 34.41 -0.54
C GLY A 78 21.86 35.46 0.59
N GLY A 79 21.66 36.72 0.27
CA GLY A 79 21.66 37.82 1.26
C GLY A 79 20.32 38.46 1.55
N GLY A 80 19.24 37.98 0.95
CA GLY A 80 17.90 38.52 1.17
C GLY A 80 17.24 37.94 2.44
N GLN A 81 16.84 38.82 3.34
CA GLN A 81 16.18 38.49 4.62
C GLN A 81 14.83 37.81 4.53
N ASN A 82 14.42 37.23 3.40
CA ASN A 82 13.18 36.51 3.24
C ASN A 82 13.42 35.00 3.26
N SER A 83 13.76 34.48 4.41
CA SER A 83 13.93 33.05 4.70
C SER A 83 12.64 32.22 4.63
N ARG A 84 11.54 32.73 4.09
CA ARG A 84 10.26 32.01 4.01
C ARG A 84 10.15 31.05 2.83
N GLN A 85 11.01 31.17 1.80
CA GLN A 85 11.07 30.18 0.71
C GLN A 85 12.34 29.34 0.82
N LYS A 86 12.25 28.32 1.65
CA LYS A 86 13.32 27.33 1.84
C LYS A 86 13.50 26.41 0.63
N PHE A 87 12.50 26.33 -0.26
CA PHE A 87 12.45 25.41 -1.40
C PHE A 87 12.38 26.17 -2.72
N ASN A 88 13.03 25.63 -3.73
CA ASN A 88 12.97 26.18 -5.08
C ASN A 88 11.61 25.91 -5.72
N PRO A 89 11.06 26.84 -6.50
CA PRO A 89 9.75 26.66 -7.12
C PRO A 89 9.82 25.91 -8.45
N LEU A 90 8.80 25.09 -8.71
CA LEU A 90 8.54 24.54 -10.03
C LEU A 90 8.03 25.64 -10.95
N VAL A 91 8.70 25.85 -12.08
CA VAL A 91 8.36 26.92 -13.04
C VAL A 91 7.74 26.40 -14.33
N ARG A 92 7.94 25.12 -14.64
CA ARG A 92 7.37 24.47 -15.82
C ARG A 92 6.98 23.04 -15.51
N LEU A 93 5.80 22.64 -15.96
CA LEU A 93 5.31 21.28 -15.87
C LEU A 93 5.39 20.63 -17.26
N ASP A 94 6.13 19.52 -17.39
CA ASP A 94 6.38 18.86 -18.67
C ASP A 94 5.49 17.64 -18.90
N SER A 95 5.28 16.81 -17.85
CA SER A 95 4.43 15.62 -17.96
C SER A 95 3.75 15.30 -16.63
N VAL A 96 2.65 14.57 -16.72
CA VAL A 96 1.89 14.05 -15.57
C VAL A 96 1.62 12.56 -15.82
N ASN A 97 2.10 11.71 -14.91
CA ASN A 97 1.95 10.26 -14.99
C ASN A 97 2.41 9.67 -16.35
N GLY A 98 3.49 10.22 -16.88
CA GLY A 98 4.09 9.77 -18.13
C GLY A 98 3.38 10.23 -19.41
N GLY A 99 2.36 11.05 -19.29
CA GLY A 99 1.58 11.57 -20.41
C GLY A 99 1.57 13.09 -20.52
N PRO A 100 0.89 13.63 -21.54
CA PRO A 100 0.73 15.07 -21.68
C PRO A 100 0.01 15.70 -20.51
N VAL A 101 0.37 16.95 -20.18
CA VAL A 101 -0.23 17.68 -19.05
C VAL A 101 -1.75 17.87 -19.24
N GLU A 102 -2.20 18.09 -20.46
CA GLU A 102 -3.62 18.28 -20.77
C GLU A 102 -4.48 17.08 -20.42
N ASP A 103 -3.95 15.86 -20.51
CA ASP A 103 -4.69 14.64 -20.19
C ASP A 103 -5.03 14.54 -18.70
N ALA A 104 -4.27 15.19 -17.83
CA ALA A 104 -4.51 15.19 -16.39
C ALA A 104 -5.86 15.82 -16.01
N ARG A 105 -6.37 16.76 -16.81
CA ARG A 105 -7.66 17.41 -16.56
C ARG A 105 -8.86 16.55 -16.93
N LYS A 106 -8.68 15.62 -17.86
CA LYS A 106 -9.77 14.83 -18.47
C LYS A 106 -9.88 13.43 -17.88
N ARG A 107 -9.01 13.07 -16.98
CA ARG A 107 -8.95 11.72 -16.40
C ARG A 107 -10.09 11.47 -15.42
N PRO A 108 -10.50 10.20 -15.24
CA PRO A 108 -11.50 9.86 -14.24
C PRO A 108 -10.98 10.10 -12.81
N GLU A 109 -11.92 10.28 -11.88
CA GLU A 109 -11.60 10.34 -10.45
C GLU A 109 -11.80 8.97 -9.82
N PHE A 110 -10.83 8.49 -9.06
CA PHE A 110 -10.85 7.18 -8.41
C PHE A 110 -12.15 6.94 -7.62
N GLY A 111 -12.58 7.93 -6.84
CA GLY A 111 -13.78 7.81 -6.01
C GLY A 111 -15.09 7.71 -6.77
N LYS A 112 -15.10 8.02 -8.07
CA LYS A 112 -16.29 7.94 -8.94
C LYS A 112 -16.32 6.66 -9.77
N LEU A 113 -15.27 5.85 -9.74
CA LEU A 113 -15.22 4.58 -10.45
C LEU A 113 -16.09 3.55 -9.74
N THR A 114 -16.74 2.68 -10.52
CA THR A 114 -17.67 1.67 -9.98
C THR A 114 -16.92 0.46 -9.43
N PRO A 115 -16.98 0.20 -8.11
CA PRO A 115 -16.32 -0.95 -7.52
C PRO A 115 -17.12 -2.23 -7.71
N LEU A 116 -16.43 -3.32 -8.01
CA LEU A 116 -16.98 -4.66 -8.11
C LEU A 116 -16.25 -5.61 -7.17
N TYR A 117 -16.85 -6.77 -6.90
CA TYR A 117 -16.13 -7.86 -6.23
C TYR A 117 -14.94 -8.32 -7.07
N PRO A 118 -13.84 -8.75 -6.44
CA PRO A 118 -12.73 -9.37 -7.17
C PRO A 118 -13.23 -10.59 -7.96
N ASN A 119 -12.92 -10.63 -9.26
CA ASN A 119 -13.34 -11.70 -10.16
C ASN A 119 -12.24 -12.20 -11.09
N GLN A 120 -11.05 -11.61 -11.02
CA GLN A 120 -9.87 -12.05 -11.75
C GLN A 120 -8.80 -12.51 -10.78
N ARG A 121 -8.38 -13.75 -10.92
CA ARG A 121 -7.43 -14.38 -10.02
C ARG A 121 -6.03 -13.78 -10.14
N LEU A 122 -5.42 -13.50 -8.98
CA LEU A 122 -3.97 -13.30 -8.86
C LEU A 122 -3.37 -14.62 -8.36
N ARG A 123 -2.85 -15.44 -9.25
CA ARG A 123 -2.25 -16.69 -8.87
C ARG A 123 -0.86 -16.47 -8.30
N LEU A 124 -0.61 -17.09 -7.15
CA LEU A 124 0.65 -16.95 -6.41
C LEU A 124 1.52 -18.21 -6.48
N GLU A 125 1.00 -19.32 -6.95
CA GLU A 125 1.78 -20.54 -7.15
C GLU A 125 2.91 -20.25 -8.15
N THR A 126 4.14 -20.66 -7.80
CA THR A 126 5.33 -20.50 -8.64
C THR A 126 5.99 -21.85 -8.90
N THR A 127 6.89 -22.28 -8.03
CA THR A 127 7.61 -23.54 -8.17
C THR A 127 7.04 -24.61 -7.24
N PRO A 128 7.22 -25.91 -7.54
CA PRO A 128 6.67 -26.99 -6.70
C PRO A 128 7.08 -26.94 -5.23
N GLU A 129 8.31 -26.51 -4.95
CA GLU A 129 8.88 -26.44 -3.61
C GLU A 129 8.48 -25.19 -2.82
N LYS A 130 7.92 -24.17 -3.46
CA LYS A 130 7.38 -22.97 -2.81
C LYS A 130 5.98 -23.25 -2.26
N LEU A 131 5.92 -23.98 -1.16
CA LEU A 131 4.66 -24.43 -0.57
C LEU A 131 3.82 -23.28 -0.03
N THR A 132 4.44 -22.20 0.41
CA THR A 132 3.73 -21.02 0.95
C THR A 132 2.69 -20.49 -0.03
N THR A 133 3.09 -20.19 -1.25
CA THR A 133 2.18 -19.63 -2.27
C THR A 133 1.19 -20.67 -2.78
N ARG A 134 1.56 -21.93 -2.79
CA ARG A 134 0.64 -23.04 -3.11
C ARG A 134 -0.48 -23.15 -2.08
N VAL A 135 -0.14 -23.06 -0.79
CA VAL A 135 -1.12 -23.06 0.31
C VAL A 135 -2.06 -21.84 0.20
N ILE A 136 -1.51 -20.66 -0.04
CA ILE A 136 -2.31 -19.44 -0.15
C ILE A 136 -3.33 -19.56 -1.28
N ASP A 137 -2.93 -20.04 -2.44
CA ASP A 137 -3.84 -20.20 -3.57
C ASP A 137 -5.00 -21.15 -3.30
N LEU A 138 -4.80 -22.17 -2.46
CA LEU A 138 -5.83 -23.11 -2.08
C LEU A 138 -6.74 -22.60 -0.95
N ILE A 139 -6.16 -21.91 0.03
CA ILE A 139 -6.85 -21.56 1.27
C ILE A 139 -7.39 -20.14 1.25
N MET A 140 -6.65 -19.21 0.70
CA MET A 140 -7.05 -17.81 0.57
C MET A 140 -6.77 -17.34 -0.86
N PRO A 141 -7.55 -17.77 -1.85
CA PRO A 141 -7.37 -17.27 -3.21
C PRO A 141 -7.55 -15.77 -3.25
N ILE A 142 -6.67 -15.09 -3.98
CA ILE A 142 -6.65 -13.64 -4.08
C ILE A 142 -7.00 -13.24 -5.51
N GLY A 143 -7.87 -12.25 -5.63
CA GLY A 143 -8.21 -11.63 -6.90
C GLY A 143 -7.77 -10.17 -6.97
N LYS A 144 -7.74 -9.66 -8.19
CA LYS A 144 -7.50 -8.23 -8.42
C LYS A 144 -8.60 -7.41 -7.74
N GLY A 145 -8.20 -6.50 -6.86
CA GLY A 145 -9.12 -5.71 -6.04
C GLY A 145 -9.33 -6.24 -4.63
N GLN A 146 -8.65 -7.31 -4.23
CA GLN A 146 -8.77 -7.93 -2.92
C GLN A 146 -8.29 -7.01 -1.81
N ARG A 147 -8.99 -7.04 -0.68
CA ARG A 147 -8.56 -6.46 0.61
C ARG A 147 -8.22 -7.59 1.56
N ALA A 148 -6.95 -8.00 1.55
CA ALA A 148 -6.51 -9.16 2.31
C ALA A 148 -5.73 -8.77 3.57
N LEU A 149 -5.96 -9.50 4.66
CA LEU A 149 -5.22 -9.38 5.90
C LEU A 149 -4.43 -10.67 6.16
N ILE A 150 -3.15 -10.53 6.49
CA ILE A 150 -2.33 -11.62 7.01
C ILE A 150 -2.16 -11.36 8.50
N VAL A 151 -2.86 -12.12 9.32
CA VAL A 151 -2.86 -11.95 10.77
C VAL A 151 -1.74 -12.81 11.34
N SER A 152 -0.72 -12.18 11.92
CA SER A 152 0.50 -12.85 12.34
C SER A 152 0.86 -12.54 13.79
N PRO A 153 1.04 -13.58 14.64
CA PRO A 153 1.78 -13.40 15.88
C PRO A 153 3.28 -13.18 15.57
N PRO A 154 4.07 -12.67 16.52
CA PRO A 154 5.51 -12.54 16.32
C PRO A 154 6.16 -13.87 15.97
N LYS A 155 7.19 -13.83 15.10
CA LYS A 155 8.01 -15.00 14.70
C LYS A 155 7.24 -16.13 13.99
N ALA A 156 6.14 -15.82 13.33
CA ALA A 156 5.35 -16.81 12.58
C ALA A 156 5.69 -16.86 11.07
N GLY A 157 6.75 -16.19 10.63
CA GLY A 157 7.22 -16.23 9.24
C GLY A 157 6.58 -15.16 8.33
N LYS A 158 6.08 -14.09 8.89
CA LYS A 158 5.41 -12.99 8.17
C LYS A 158 6.27 -12.42 7.03
N THR A 159 7.53 -12.12 7.28
CA THR A 159 8.43 -11.49 6.30
C THR A 159 8.66 -12.40 5.10
N THR A 160 8.90 -13.68 5.33
CA THR A 160 9.07 -14.66 4.25
C THR A 160 7.82 -14.78 3.40
N ILE A 161 6.65 -14.79 4.03
CA ILE A 161 5.37 -14.84 3.31
C ILE A 161 5.20 -13.62 2.42
N MET A 162 5.51 -12.43 2.93
CA MET A 162 5.41 -11.19 2.15
C MET A 162 6.37 -11.18 0.97
N GLN A 163 7.59 -11.65 1.15
CA GLN A 163 8.57 -11.78 0.06
C GLN A 163 8.11 -12.81 -0.99
N ASP A 164 7.57 -13.94 -0.56
CA ASP A 164 7.06 -14.97 -1.46
C ASP A 164 5.87 -14.45 -2.28
N ILE A 165 4.95 -13.72 -1.66
CA ILE A 165 3.82 -13.09 -2.35
C ILE A 165 4.31 -12.06 -3.36
N ALA A 166 5.23 -11.19 -2.97
CA ALA A 166 5.79 -10.17 -3.86
C ALA A 166 6.46 -10.78 -5.09
N ASN A 167 7.28 -11.79 -4.89
CA ASN A 167 7.95 -12.49 -5.98
C ASN A 167 6.97 -13.25 -6.89
N ALA A 168 5.94 -13.84 -6.31
CA ALA A 168 4.89 -14.53 -7.06
C ALA A 168 4.10 -13.56 -7.96
N ILE A 169 3.75 -12.39 -7.44
CA ILE A 169 3.06 -11.35 -8.22
C ILE A 169 3.93 -10.90 -9.38
N THR A 170 5.18 -10.60 -9.14
CA THR A 170 6.12 -10.18 -10.18
C THR A 170 6.28 -11.24 -11.28
N ARG A 171 6.36 -12.50 -10.89
CA ARG A 171 6.55 -13.62 -11.82
C ARG A 171 5.30 -13.97 -12.61
N ASN A 172 4.16 -14.07 -11.93
CA ASN A 172 2.92 -14.58 -12.53
C ASN A 172 2.03 -13.47 -13.12
N ASN A 173 2.15 -12.26 -12.60
CA ASN A 173 1.30 -11.13 -12.98
C ASN A 173 2.18 -9.90 -13.27
N PRO A 174 3.05 -9.96 -14.31
CA PRO A 174 3.99 -8.88 -14.60
C PRO A 174 3.31 -7.59 -15.04
N GLU A 175 2.04 -7.64 -15.45
CA GLU A 175 1.24 -6.47 -15.78
C GLU A 175 0.89 -5.62 -14.54
N CYS A 176 0.94 -6.21 -13.35
CA CYS A 176 0.64 -5.50 -12.11
C CYS A 176 1.80 -4.62 -11.67
N HIS A 177 1.49 -3.38 -11.31
CA HIS A 177 2.44 -2.51 -10.63
C HIS A 177 2.49 -2.88 -9.14
N LEU A 178 3.65 -3.32 -8.68
CA LEU A 178 3.84 -3.75 -7.29
C LEU A 178 4.47 -2.65 -6.45
N MET A 179 3.81 -2.30 -5.35
CA MET A 179 4.30 -1.37 -4.34
C MET A 179 4.37 -2.08 -2.99
N VAL A 180 5.50 -1.98 -2.31
CA VAL A 180 5.70 -2.53 -0.97
C VAL A 180 5.90 -1.37 0.00
N VAL A 181 4.99 -1.23 0.96
CA VAL A 181 5.01 -0.16 1.95
C VAL A 181 5.40 -0.73 3.30
N LEU A 182 6.54 -0.28 3.82
CA LEU A 182 7.12 -0.72 5.07
C LEU A 182 7.09 0.43 6.08
N VAL A 183 6.38 0.25 7.17
CA VAL A 183 6.18 1.29 8.20
C VAL A 183 6.72 0.80 9.52
N ASP A 184 7.58 1.60 10.13
CA ASP A 184 8.19 1.32 11.44
C ASP A 184 9.02 0.02 11.43
N GLU A 185 9.67 -0.25 10.30
CA GLU A 185 10.52 -1.43 10.12
C GLU A 185 11.99 -1.11 10.38
N ARG A 186 12.79 -2.16 10.58
CA ARG A 186 14.23 -2.05 10.76
C ARG A 186 14.91 -1.75 9.42
N PRO A 187 15.97 -0.90 9.41
CA PRO A 187 16.68 -0.57 8.16
C PRO A 187 17.20 -1.80 7.40
N GLU A 188 17.71 -2.80 8.11
CA GLU A 188 18.20 -4.04 7.49
C GLU A 188 17.08 -4.86 6.82
N GLU A 189 15.87 -4.84 7.36
CA GLU A 189 14.71 -5.50 6.77
C GLU A 189 14.24 -4.78 5.51
N VAL A 190 14.33 -3.45 5.49
CA VAL A 190 14.08 -2.64 4.29
C VAL A 190 15.06 -3.00 3.19
N THR A 191 16.34 -3.11 3.51
CA THR A 191 17.39 -3.50 2.56
C THR A 191 17.11 -4.88 1.97
N ASP A 192 16.74 -5.85 2.82
CA ASP A 192 16.40 -7.20 2.36
C ASP A 192 15.22 -7.18 1.39
N MET A 193 14.19 -6.41 1.68
CA MET A 193 13.03 -6.29 0.80
C MET A 193 13.40 -5.64 -0.54
N GLN A 194 14.20 -4.58 -0.52
CA GLN A 194 14.68 -3.91 -1.73
C GLN A 194 15.49 -4.83 -2.63
N ARG A 195 16.28 -5.73 -2.05
CA ARG A 195 17.12 -6.69 -2.78
C ARG A 195 16.35 -7.90 -3.28
N SER A 196 15.30 -8.32 -2.57
CA SER A 196 14.55 -9.54 -2.87
C SER A 196 13.36 -9.30 -3.79
N VAL A 197 12.87 -8.09 -3.92
CA VAL A 197 11.61 -7.76 -4.58
C VAL A 197 11.84 -6.84 -5.77
N LYS A 198 11.30 -7.19 -6.93
CA LYS A 198 11.28 -6.34 -8.12
C LYS A 198 10.04 -5.46 -8.13
N GLY A 199 9.95 -4.57 -7.17
CA GLY A 199 8.84 -3.65 -7.04
C GLY A 199 9.32 -2.32 -6.49
N GLU A 200 8.41 -1.40 -6.35
CA GLU A 200 8.66 -0.13 -5.70
C GLU A 200 8.57 -0.31 -4.19
N VAL A 201 9.67 -0.13 -3.47
CA VAL A 201 9.71 -0.24 -2.01
C VAL A 201 9.69 1.14 -1.40
N ILE A 202 8.66 1.39 -0.59
CA ILE A 202 8.44 2.67 0.09
C ILE A 202 8.56 2.40 1.58
N ALA A 203 9.57 3.00 2.22
CA ALA A 203 9.87 2.68 3.61
C ALA A 203 9.97 3.93 4.48
N SER A 204 9.47 3.79 5.71
CA SER A 204 9.70 4.73 6.79
C SER A 204 10.16 3.92 8.00
N THR A 205 11.45 3.97 8.31
CA THR A 205 12.08 3.13 9.31
C THR A 205 11.78 3.57 10.74
N PHE A 206 12.01 2.68 11.71
CA PHE A 206 11.61 2.86 13.11
C PHE A 206 12.24 4.10 13.79
N ASP A 207 13.35 4.61 13.25
CA ASP A 207 14.04 5.80 13.75
C ASP A 207 13.42 7.13 13.28
N ARG A 208 12.35 7.06 12.48
CA ARG A 208 11.61 8.25 12.02
C ARG A 208 10.40 8.54 12.92
N PRO A 209 9.96 9.81 13.00
CA PRO A 209 8.77 10.14 13.77
C PRO A 209 7.49 9.52 13.18
N PRO A 210 6.45 9.26 14.01
CA PRO A 210 5.20 8.68 13.53
C PRO A 210 4.54 9.41 12.37
N SER A 211 4.68 10.74 12.29
CA SER A 211 4.14 11.53 11.18
C SER A 211 4.77 11.18 9.82
N ASP A 212 6.02 10.73 9.80
CA ASP A 212 6.67 10.26 8.58
C ASP A 212 6.07 8.92 8.12
N HIS A 213 5.73 8.04 9.04
CA HIS A 213 5.08 6.76 8.73
C HIS A 213 3.72 7.00 8.06
N THR A 214 2.90 7.87 8.62
CA THR A 214 1.58 8.19 8.07
C THR A 214 1.69 8.88 6.72
N GLN A 215 2.62 9.82 6.57
CA GLN A 215 2.84 10.54 5.32
C GLN A 215 3.27 9.62 4.19
N ALA A 216 4.23 8.74 4.42
CA ALA A 216 4.70 7.79 3.41
C ALA A 216 3.58 6.86 2.94
N ALA A 217 2.81 6.31 3.88
CA ALA A 217 1.69 5.43 3.58
C ALA A 217 0.59 6.14 2.78
N GLU A 218 0.22 7.35 3.17
CA GLU A 218 -0.81 8.13 2.47
C GLU A 218 -0.38 8.48 1.05
N LEU A 219 0.84 8.96 0.86
CA LEU A 219 1.33 9.31 -0.47
C LEU A 219 1.44 8.07 -1.35
N ALA A 220 1.85 6.93 -0.79
CA ALA A 220 1.90 5.66 -1.52
C ALA A 220 0.53 5.23 -2.04
N ILE A 221 -0.51 5.30 -1.20
CA ILE A 221 -1.87 4.91 -1.63
C ILE A 221 -2.46 5.90 -2.64
N GLU A 222 -2.16 7.19 -2.49
CA GLU A 222 -2.57 8.19 -3.46
C GLU A 222 -1.88 7.97 -4.82
N ARG A 223 -0.60 7.59 -4.81
CA ARG A 223 0.09 7.18 -6.03
C ARG A 223 -0.58 5.95 -6.67
N ALA A 224 -0.92 4.96 -5.89
CA ALA A 224 -1.62 3.77 -6.37
C ALA A 224 -2.95 4.13 -7.04
N LYS A 225 -3.74 5.01 -6.44
CA LYS A 225 -4.99 5.50 -7.02
C LYS A 225 -4.80 6.19 -8.36
N ARG A 226 -3.73 6.99 -8.50
CA ARG A 226 -3.43 7.66 -9.78
C ARG A 226 -3.10 6.66 -10.88
N LEU A 227 -2.41 5.58 -10.54
CA LEU A 227 -2.13 4.50 -11.50
C LEU A 227 -3.41 3.74 -11.90
N VAL A 228 -4.29 3.48 -10.96
CA VAL A 228 -5.59 2.81 -11.23
C VAL A 228 -6.47 3.69 -12.12
N GLU A 229 -6.45 5.00 -11.93
CA GLU A 229 -7.15 5.94 -12.82
C GLU A 229 -6.70 5.83 -14.27
N GLN A 230 -5.46 5.38 -14.51
CA GLN A 230 -4.94 5.10 -15.85
C GLN A 230 -5.32 3.72 -16.40
N GLY A 231 -6.12 2.96 -15.69
CA GLY A 231 -6.53 1.61 -16.06
C GLY A 231 -5.54 0.52 -15.66
N LYS A 232 -4.55 0.82 -14.82
CA LYS A 232 -3.54 -0.15 -14.39
C LYS A 232 -4.03 -1.01 -13.23
N ASP A 233 -3.48 -2.22 -13.15
CA ASP A 233 -3.64 -3.09 -11.99
C ASP A 233 -2.47 -2.86 -11.03
N VAL A 234 -2.79 -2.46 -9.80
CA VAL A 234 -1.80 -2.14 -8.77
C VAL A 234 -1.97 -3.09 -7.59
N VAL A 235 -0.87 -3.60 -7.09
CA VAL A 235 -0.84 -4.40 -5.86
C VAL A 235 0.02 -3.68 -4.82
N VAL A 236 -0.57 -3.38 -3.68
CA VAL A 236 0.11 -2.77 -2.54
C VAL A 236 0.23 -3.80 -1.42
N LEU A 237 1.46 -4.08 -1.02
CA LEU A 237 1.76 -4.89 0.16
C LEU A 237 2.13 -3.94 1.30
N LEU A 238 1.39 -3.99 2.40
CA LEU A 238 1.63 -3.15 3.57
C LEU A 238 2.11 -3.99 4.75
N ASP A 239 3.25 -3.70 5.27
CA ASP A 239 3.75 -4.28 6.52
C ASP A 239 4.06 -3.16 7.52
N SER A 240 3.24 -2.89 8.48
CA SER A 240 2.00 -3.55 8.86
C SER A 240 0.90 -2.53 9.13
N ILE A 241 -0.35 -2.95 9.01
CA ILE A 241 -1.49 -2.06 9.34
C ILE A 241 -1.57 -1.76 10.83
N THR A 242 -1.08 -2.65 11.67
CA THR A 242 -1.01 -2.44 13.13
C THR A 242 -0.08 -1.27 13.47
N ARG A 243 1.10 -1.25 12.86
CA ARG A 243 2.07 -0.17 13.08
C ARG A 243 1.59 1.14 12.45
N LEU A 244 0.91 1.08 11.31
CA LEU A 244 0.29 2.25 10.71
C LEU A 244 -0.80 2.84 11.64
N GLY A 245 -1.64 2.01 12.21
CA GLY A 245 -2.64 2.42 13.19
C GLY A 245 -2.02 3.06 14.43
N ARG A 246 -0.94 2.49 14.95
CA ARG A 246 -0.17 3.08 16.05
C ARG A 246 0.46 4.41 15.68
N ALA A 247 0.99 4.52 14.47
CA ALA A 247 1.58 5.76 13.98
C ALA A 247 0.55 6.89 13.92
N TYR A 248 -0.66 6.61 13.45
CA TYR A 248 -1.76 7.57 13.48
C TYR A 248 -2.17 7.93 14.90
N ASN A 249 -2.20 6.97 15.81
CA ASN A 249 -2.52 7.22 17.21
C ASN A 249 -1.48 8.14 17.89
N ASN A 250 -0.20 7.98 17.55
CA ASN A 250 0.89 8.76 18.12
C ASN A 250 1.06 10.14 17.44
N ALA A 251 0.70 10.26 16.17
CA ALA A 251 0.87 11.48 15.40
C ALA A 251 -0.32 12.44 15.50
N SER A 252 -1.53 11.92 15.77
CA SER A 252 -2.76 12.71 15.80
C SER A 252 -3.01 13.33 17.18
N PRO A 253 -3.60 14.54 17.24
CA PRO A 253 -4.06 15.09 18.51
C PRO A 253 -5.10 14.18 19.16
N ALA A 254 -5.02 14.00 20.48
CA ALA A 254 -5.97 13.19 21.22
C ALA A 254 -7.38 13.79 21.13
N SER A 255 -8.36 12.98 20.70
CA SER A 255 -9.78 13.38 20.69
C SER A 255 -10.47 13.22 22.04
N GLY A 256 -9.81 12.54 22.97
CA GLY A 256 -10.38 12.18 24.27
C GLY A 256 -11.25 10.92 24.24
N ARG A 257 -11.44 10.30 23.09
CA ARG A 257 -12.18 9.04 22.91
C ARG A 257 -11.21 7.86 22.83
N ILE A 258 -10.64 7.51 23.98
CA ILE A 258 -9.65 6.46 24.07
C ILE A 258 -10.35 5.11 24.23
N LEU A 259 -10.06 4.17 23.33
CA LEU A 259 -10.51 2.79 23.39
C LEU A 259 -9.58 1.96 24.29
N SER A 260 -9.95 0.72 24.54
CA SER A 260 -9.09 -0.21 25.28
C SER A 260 -7.70 -0.28 24.65
N GLY A 261 -6.65 -0.35 25.48
CA GLY A 261 -5.26 -0.40 25.02
C GLY A 261 -4.66 0.94 24.59
N GLY A 262 -5.31 2.07 24.92
CA GLY A 262 -4.77 3.41 24.70
C GLY A 262 -4.88 3.91 23.25
N VAL A 263 -5.72 3.29 22.42
CA VAL A 263 -5.93 3.69 21.02
C VAL A 263 -7.08 4.70 20.94
N ASP A 264 -6.80 5.87 20.37
CA ASP A 264 -7.83 6.87 20.09
C ASP A 264 -8.68 6.44 18.90
N SER A 265 -10.01 6.56 19.01
CA SER A 265 -10.94 6.14 17.96
C SER A 265 -10.72 6.86 16.64
N THR A 266 -10.23 8.09 16.64
CA THR A 266 -9.92 8.85 15.42
C THR A 266 -8.70 8.33 14.67
N ALA A 267 -7.82 7.58 15.34
CA ALA A 267 -6.64 6.98 14.72
C ALA A 267 -6.95 5.74 13.88
N LEU A 268 -8.14 5.15 14.01
CA LEU A 268 -8.54 3.95 13.28
C LEU A 268 -9.10 4.25 11.89
N TYR A 269 -9.65 5.44 11.69
CA TYR A 269 -10.26 5.83 10.41
C TYR A 269 -9.26 5.92 9.25
N PRO A 270 -8.10 6.61 9.37
CA PRO A 270 -7.15 6.70 8.26
C PRO A 270 -6.60 5.35 7.79
N PRO A 271 -6.19 4.40 8.64
CA PRO A 271 -5.79 3.07 8.18
C PRO A 271 -6.94 2.29 7.50
N LYS A 272 -8.19 2.48 7.94
CA LYS A 272 -9.37 1.89 7.26
C LYS A 272 -9.53 2.47 5.85
N ARG A 273 -9.29 3.76 5.67
CA ARG A 273 -9.28 4.39 4.35
C ARG A 273 -8.18 3.82 3.47
N PHE A 274 -7.02 3.54 4.03
CA PHE A 274 -5.92 2.90 3.33
C PHE A 274 -6.34 1.52 2.83
N LEU A 275 -6.72 0.62 3.72
CA LEU A 275 -7.15 -0.74 3.37
C LEU A 275 -8.40 -0.72 2.49
N GLY A 276 -9.35 0.14 2.81
CA GLY A 276 -10.63 0.27 2.10
C GLY A 276 -10.52 0.85 0.69
N ALA A 277 -9.35 1.38 0.30
CA ALA A 277 -9.12 1.83 -1.07
C ALA A 277 -9.06 0.66 -2.07
N ALA A 278 -8.72 -0.55 -1.63
CA ALA A 278 -8.65 -1.71 -2.51
C ALA A 278 -10.01 -2.05 -3.11
N ARG A 279 -10.06 -2.14 -4.43
CA ARG A 279 -11.26 -2.47 -5.20
C ARG A 279 -10.95 -2.89 -6.61
N ASN A 280 -11.80 -3.73 -7.16
CA ASN A 280 -11.83 -4.04 -8.57
C ASN A 280 -12.75 -3.01 -9.26
N ILE A 281 -12.34 -2.45 -10.38
CA ILE A 281 -13.08 -1.38 -11.06
C ILE A 281 -13.75 -1.93 -12.32
N GLU A 282 -15.04 -1.66 -12.45
CA GLU A 282 -15.79 -2.00 -13.66
C GLU A 282 -15.20 -1.26 -14.87
N PHE A 283 -14.89 -2.00 -15.94
CA PHE A 283 -14.26 -1.49 -17.18
C PHE A 283 -12.95 -0.73 -16.95
N GLY A 284 -12.25 -1.03 -15.89
CA GLY A 284 -11.03 -0.33 -15.53
C GLY A 284 -9.98 -1.25 -14.92
N GLY A 285 -9.02 -0.65 -14.21
CA GLY A 285 -7.99 -1.35 -13.49
C GLY A 285 -8.44 -1.91 -12.15
N SER A 286 -7.49 -2.15 -11.27
CA SER A 286 -7.76 -2.64 -9.91
C SER A 286 -6.70 -2.16 -8.93
N LEU A 287 -7.10 -2.02 -7.68
CA LEU A 287 -6.19 -1.82 -6.55
C LEU A 287 -6.38 -2.98 -5.58
N THR A 288 -5.34 -3.77 -5.44
CA THR A 288 -5.27 -4.89 -4.49
C THR A 288 -4.39 -4.50 -3.32
N ILE A 289 -4.85 -4.70 -2.10
CA ILE A 289 -4.06 -4.44 -0.90
C ILE A 289 -3.98 -5.70 -0.05
N ILE A 290 -2.75 -6.11 0.26
CA ILE A 290 -2.45 -7.21 1.17
C ILE A 290 -1.67 -6.60 2.33
N ALA A 291 -2.29 -6.54 3.49
CA ALA A 291 -1.71 -5.93 4.68
C ALA A 291 -1.46 -6.98 5.76
N THR A 292 -0.31 -6.88 6.42
CA THR A 292 -0.06 -7.67 7.61
C THR A 292 -0.65 -6.98 8.84
N ALA A 293 -1.21 -7.77 9.74
CA ALA A 293 -1.66 -7.31 11.05
C ALA A 293 -0.93 -8.14 12.11
N MET A 294 -0.22 -7.46 13.00
CA MET A 294 0.50 -8.12 14.08
C MET A 294 -0.36 -8.19 15.33
N VAL A 295 -0.36 -9.36 15.95
CA VAL A 295 -1.06 -9.57 17.22
C VAL A 295 -0.09 -10.18 18.22
N GLU A 296 0.30 -9.38 19.21
CA GLU A 296 1.08 -9.88 20.34
C GLU A 296 0.16 -10.32 21.46
N THR A 297 0.46 -11.47 22.07
CA THR A 297 -0.26 -11.96 23.25
C THR A 297 -0.14 -10.92 24.39
N GLY A 298 -1.29 -10.45 24.86
CA GLY A 298 -1.34 -9.44 25.94
C GLY A 298 -1.33 -7.99 25.47
N SER A 299 -1.18 -7.72 24.16
CA SER A 299 -1.35 -6.36 23.64
C SER A 299 -2.81 -6.06 23.35
N THR A 300 -3.46 -5.29 24.20
CA THR A 300 -4.84 -4.86 24.02
C THR A 300 -4.98 -3.91 22.82
N GLY A 301 -3.97 -3.04 22.60
CA GLY A 301 -3.96 -2.11 21.49
C GLY A 301 -3.95 -2.81 20.14
N ASP A 302 -3.13 -3.84 19.97
CA ASP A 302 -3.07 -4.64 18.73
C ASP A 302 -4.40 -5.35 18.47
N THR A 303 -5.02 -5.90 19.52
CA THR A 303 -6.31 -6.56 19.41
C THR A 303 -7.41 -5.60 18.95
N VAL A 304 -7.46 -4.39 19.52
CA VAL A 304 -8.42 -3.35 19.13
C VAL A 304 -8.24 -2.97 17.64
N ILE A 305 -7.00 -2.76 17.21
CA ILE A 305 -6.69 -2.40 15.82
C ILE A 305 -7.12 -3.53 14.88
N LEU A 306 -6.79 -4.78 15.22
CA LEU A 306 -7.16 -5.94 14.40
C LEU A 306 -8.66 -6.10 14.27
N GLU A 307 -9.40 -6.04 15.37
CA GLU A 307 -10.86 -6.20 15.36
C GLU A 307 -11.54 -5.15 14.46
N GLU A 308 -11.03 -3.94 14.48
CA GLU A 308 -11.54 -2.86 13.63
C GLU A 308 -11.33 -3.17 12.13
N PHE A 309 -10.21 -3.79 11.75
CA PHE A 309 -9.88 -4.06 10.34
C PHE A 309 -10.44 -5.38 9.81
N LYS A 310 -10.80 -6.33 10.66
CA LYS A 310 -11.46 -7.58 10.24
C LYS A 310 -12.74 -7.33 9.46
N GLY A 311 -13.51 -6.32 9.83
CA GLY A 311 -14.72 -5.93 9.12
C GLY A 311 -14.47 -5.26 7.77
N THR A 312 -13.30 -4.66 7.57
CA THR A 312 -12.93 -3.97 6.32
C THR A 312 -12.38 -4.95 5.28
N GLY A 313 -11.64 -5.97 5.70
CA GLY A 313 -11.05 -6.97 4.83
C GLY A 313 -12.07 -7.96 4.25
N ASN A 314 -11.75 -8.52 3.10
CA ASN A 314 -12.55 -9.57 2.45
C ASN A 314 -11.78 -10.86 2.19
N ALA A 315 -10.56 -10.96 2.72
CA ALA A 315 -9.77 -12.18 2.77
C ALA A 315 -8.86 -12.14 4.00
N GLU A 316 -8.65 -13.30 4.62
CA GLU A 316 -7.82 -13.41 5.82
C GLU A 316 -6.97 -14.68 5.75
N LEU A 317 -5.68 -14.54 6.05
CA LEU A 317 -4.76 -15.63 6.29
C LEU A 317 -4.27 -15.52 7.74
N LYS A 318 -4.65 -16.48 8.56
CA LYS A 318 -4.25 -16.50 9.97
C LYS A 318 -3.02 -17.38 10.15
N LEU A 319 -1.96 -16.83 10.72
CA LEU A 319 -0.77 -17.57 11.11
C LEU A 319 -0.86 -17.96 12.58
N ASP A 320 -0.28 -19.10 12.92
CA ASP A 320 -0.33 -19.69 14.25
C ASP A 320 1.08 -19.81 14.84
N ARG A 321 1.25 -19.30 16.06
CA ARG A 321 2.54 -19.31 16.76
C ARG A 321 3.02 -20.73 17.08
N LYS A 322 2.12 -21.60 17.54
CA LYS A 322 2.47 -22.97 17.93
C LYS A 322 2.89 -23.80 16.73
N ILE A 323 2.25 -23.60 15.58
CA ILE A 323 2.64 -24.25 14.32
C ILE A 323 4.06 -23.80 13.93
N ALA A 324 4.33 -22.50 14.02
CA ALA A 324 5.65 -21.94 13.73
C ALA A 324 6.74 -22.46 14.69
N GLU A 325 6.42 -22.65 15.96
CA GLU A 325 7.32 -23.22 16.95
C GLU A 325 7.73 -24.66 16.61
N ARG A 326 6.85 -25.41 15.94
CA ARG A 326 7.16 -26.76 15.40
C ARG A 326 7.97 -26.71 14.11
N ARG A 327 8.36 -25.54 13.62
CA ARG A 327 9.08 -25.34 12.36
C ARG A 327 8.30 -25.78 11.12
N VAL A 328 6.97 -25.71 11.17
CA VAL A 328 6.10 -25.92 10.01
C VAL A 328 5.81 -24.57 9.37
N PHE A 329 6.22 -24.39 8.13
CA PHE A 329 6.04 -23.16 7.38
C PHE A 329 5.48 -23.46 5.97
N PRO A 330 4.44 -22.71 5.50
CA PRO A 330 3.77 -21.59 6.19
C PRO A 330 2.97 -22.06 7.41
N ALA A 331 3.08 -21.33 8.51
CA ALA A 331 2.42 -21.66 9.76
C ALA A 331 0.95 -21.23 9.76
N VAL A 332 0.19 -21.70 8.79
CA VAL A 332 -1.18 -21.29 8.54
C VAL A 332 -2.16 -22.08 9.40
N ASP A 333 -3.02 -21.38 10.11
CA ASP A 333 -4.23 -21.94 10.68
C ASP A 333 -5.33 -21.92 9.60
N VAL A 334 -5.58 -23.08 9.01
CA VAL A 334 -6.36 -23.21 7.78
C VAL A 334 -7.84 -22.84 7.97
N ASN A 335 -8.45 -23.33 9.05
CA ASN A 335 -9.92 -23.24 9.20
C ASN A 335 -10.44 -21.80 9.31
N PRO A 336 -9.83 -20.86 10.06
CA PRO A 336 -10.26 -19.47 10.07
C PRO A 336 -9.81 -18.66 8.86
N SER A 337 -8.94 -19.20 8.00
CA SER A 337 -8.43 -18.52 6.81
C SER A 337 -9.37 -18.71 5.62
N GLY A 338 -9.47 -17.71 4.75
CA GLY A 338 -10.31 -17.82 3.57
C GLY A 338 -10.56 -16.49 2.87
N THR A 339 -11.32 -16.56 1.79
CA THR A 339 -11.70 -15.41 0.96
C THR A 339 -13.22 -15.36 0.81
N ARG A 340 -13.79 -14.18 1.04
CA ARG A 340 -15.23 -13.96 0.78
C ARG A 340 -15.48 -13.95 -0.71
N LYS A 341 -16.62 -14.54 -1.13
CA LYS A 341 -17.02 -14.62 -2.53
C LYS A 341 -15.98 -15.31 -3.42
N ASP A 342 -15.33 -16.34 -2.89
CA ASP A 342 -14.31 -17.10 -3.63
C ASP A 342 -14.88 -17.79 -4.88
N GLU A 343 -16.20 -18.05 -4.91
CA GLU A 343 -16.89 -18.56 -6.10
C GLU A 343 -16.72 -17.69 -7.34
N LEU A 344 -16.43 -16.40 -7.17
CA LEU A 344 -16.16 -15.48 -8.28
C LEU A 344 -14.74 -15.59 -8.82
N LEU A 345 -13.83 -16.20 -8.05
CA LEU A 345 -12.42 -16.36 -8.39
C LEU A 345 -12.09 -17.79 -8.87
N LEU A 346 -12.91 -18.75 -8.53
CA LEU A 346 -12.72 -20.16 -8.81
C LEU A 346 -13.62 -20.60 -9.95
N SER A 347 -13.12 -21.49 -10.85
CA SER A 347 -13.98 -22.18 -11.78
C SER A 347 -14.93 -23.11 -10.99
N ALA A 348 -16.01 -23.56 -11.62
CA ALA A 348 -16.96 -24.46 -10.98
C ALA A 348 -16.28 -25.74 -10.46
N ASP A 349 -15.34 -26.31 -11.23
CA ASP A 349 -14.59 -27.50 -10.84
C ASP A 349 -13.63 -27.23 -9.69
N GLU A 350 -12.88 -26.13 -9.74
CA GLU A 350 -11.99 -25.70 -8.63
C GLU A 350 -12.80 -25.47 -7.35
N PHE A 351 -13.92 -24.77 -7.46
CA PHE A 351 -14.81 -24.49 -6.34
C PHE A 351 -15.25 -25.79 -5.65
N ALA A 352 -15.72 -26.77 -6.42
CA ALA A 352 -16.16 -28.05 -5.88
C ALA A 352 -15.03 -28.80 -5.15
N ILE A 353 -13.84 -28.81 -5.73
CA ILE A 353 -12.66 -29.48 -5.16
C ILE A 353 -12.19 -28.78 -3.89
N VAL A 354 -12.03 -27.46 -3.93
CA VAL A 354 -11.61 -26.67 -2.78
C VAL A 354 -12.58 -26.79 -1.62
N HIS A 355 -13.88 -26.77 -1.88
CA HIS A 355 -14.89 -26.92 -0.84
C HIS A 355 -14.91 -28.33 -0.23
N LYS A 356 -14.62 -29.38 -1.00
CA LYS A 356 -14.40 -30.73 -0.46
C LYS A 356 -13.19 -30.76 0.45
N LEU A 357 -12.06 -30.16 0.02
CA LEU A 357 -10.85 -30.03 0.81
C LEU A 357 -11.15 -29.31 2.14
N ARG A 358 -11.87 -28.20 2.07
CA ARG A 358 -12.23 -27.43 3.27
C ARG A 358 -13.08 -28.24 4.25
N ARG A 359 -13.98 -29.07 3.78
CA ARG A 359 -14.78 -29.97 4.63
C ARG A 359 -13.92 -30.99 5.34
N VAL A 360 -12.95 -31.60 4.64
CA VAL A 360 -11.99 -32.53 5.25
C VAL A 360 -11.17 -31.84 6.33
N LEU A 361 -10.63 -30.67 6.03
CA LEU A 361 -9.78 -29.91 6.95
C LEU A 361 -10.55 -29.38 8.15
N SER A 362 -11.85 -29.09 8.01
CA SER A 362 -12.67 -28.54 9.09
C SER A 362 -12.89 -29.53 10.25
N GLY A 363 -12.75 -30.81 10.01
CA GLY A 363 -12.82 -31.84 11.04
C GLY A 363 -11.53 -32.07 11.82
N LEU A 364 -10.46 -31.37 11.47
CA LEU A 364 -9.14 -31.50 12.05
C LEU A 364 -8.78 -30.29 12.91
N ASP A 365 -7.90 -30.47 13.91
CA ASP A 365 -7.33 -29.35 14.62
C ASP A 365 -6.34 -28.58 13.72
N SER A 366 -5.87 -27.41 14.17
CA SER A 366 -5.01 -26.54 13.36
C SER A 366 -3.70 -27.21 12.93
N HIS A 367 -3.10 -28.02 13.80
CA HIS A 367 -1.86 -28.76 13.49
C HIS A 367 -2.09 -29.87 12.48
N GLN A 368 -3.13 -30.68 12.68
CA GLN A 368 -3.49 -31.76 11.78
C GLN A 368 -3.87 -31.24 10.39
N ALA A 369 -4.61 -30.13 10.34
CA ALA A 369 -5.06 -29.55 9.07
C ALA A 369 -3.88 -29.10 8.20
N ILE A 370 -2.96 -28.32 8.74
CA ILE A 370 -1.79 -27.87 7.97
C ILE A 370 -0.84 -29.01 7.62
N ASP A 371 -0.64 -29.96 8.53
CA ASP A 371 0.21 -31.13 8.28
C ASP A 371 -0.33 -31.97 7.14
N LEU A 372 -1.63 -32.25 7.13
CA LEU A 372 -2.29 -32.99 6.04
C LEU A 372 -2.17 -32.25 4.72
N LEU A 373 -2.49 -30.97 4.69
CA LEU A 373 -2.40 -30.14 3.49
C LEU A 373 -0.98 -30.15 2.92
N MET A 374 0.02 -29.90 3.75
CA MET A 374 1.42 -29.86 3.35
C MET A 374 1.90 -31.21 2.83
N SER A 375 1.51 -32.33 3.49
CA SER A 375 1.91 -33.67 3.06
C SER A 375 1.34 -34.01 1.68
N GLN A 376 0.12 -33.61 1.40
CA GLN A 376 -0.50 -33.83 0.09
C GLN A 376 0.12 -32.94 -1.00
N LEU A 377 0.43 -31.69 -0.67
CA LEU A 377 1.10 -30.79 -1.62
C LEU A 377 2.49 -31.26 -2.01
N ARG A 378 3.24 -31.86 -1.08
CA ARG A 378 4.58 -32.44 -1.36
C ARG A 378 4.53 -33.60 -2.33
N LYS A 379 3.40 -34.30 -2.44
CA LYS A 379 3.21 -35.42 -3.38
C LYS A 379 2.91 -34.96 -4.81
N THR A 380 2.63 -33.69 -5.02
CA THR A 380 2.27 -33.12 -6.31
C THR A 380 3.23 -31.99 -6.69
N LYS A 381 3.37 -31.71 -7.98
CA LYS A 381 4.23 -30.63 -8.50
C LYS A 381 3.47 -29.33 -8.61
N THR A 382 2.15 -29.38 -8.82
CA THR A 382 1.31 -28.21 -9.01
C THR A 382 0.00 -28.38 -8.23
N ASN A 383 -0.68 -27.27 -7.98
CA ASN A 383 -2.02 -27.30 -7.39
C ASN A 383 -3.04 -27.96 -8.32
N TYR A 384 -2.81 -27.92 -9.62
CA TYR A 384 -3.65 -28.59 -10.60
C TYR A 384 -3.63 -30.11 -10.43
N GLU A 385 -2.48 -30.70 -10.12
CA GLU A 385 -2.31 -32.14 -9.83
C GLU A 385 -2.94 -32.55 -8.48
N PHE A 386 -3.02 -31.57 -7.54
CA PHE A 386 -3.61 -31.80 -6.23
C PHE A 386 -5.12 -32.02 -6.35
#